data_91cf6a6275b2abe69c7c2f14de5a03ad
#
_entry.id   91cf6a6275b2abe69c7c2f14de5a03ad
#
_cell.length_a   1.000
_cell.length_b   1.000
_cell.length_c   1.000
_cell.angle_alpha   90.00
_cell.angle_beta   90.00
_cell.angle_gamma   90.00
#
_symmetry.space_group_name_H-M   'P 1'
#
loop_
_entity.id
_entity.type
_entity.pdbx_description
1 polymer ?
#
loop_
_entity_poly.entity_id
_entity_poly.type
_entity_poly.pdbx_seq_one_letter_code
_entity_poly.pdbx_strand_id
1 'polypeptide(L)'
;MARFAVLRPHLEESVPLTRAAREAGVPLRTTQRWLARYHRDGLAGLARTVRSDAGAHRASPELVALIEGLGLKRPRSSAAAIHRRVRDVAAARGWRAPSYGTVHAILSCLDPAMVTLALDGPVAYRDCYELIHRHCAEAPNALWQADHTLLDLLVLDESGKPARPWLTTVLDDHSRAVAGYMAFLGVPSVINTCLALRHAIWRKADPSWPVCGIPDVLYVDHGSDFTSSHLDQVAAALRFRVVYSAVGRPQGRGKVERLFGTLTTELLPELPGHLVGGRPATPPRLSLAELDRAIGAFIAGTYHIRPHSETGRTPLDAWREHGFLPRLPESLEELDLLLVMHAQPRVVRRDGIHFEGLRYTSPTLAGYVREPVTIRYDPRDLSESGVPPRPVLVPRGERGARRRGGDAEGHRGGTPCAPPRSAHRHQRARRQGGGLSTGSRRSRAAPQEDGAATSARPDQAAPL
;
A
#
# COMPACT_ATOMS: atom_id res chain seq x y z
N MET A 1 44.65 -14.89 2.09
CA MET A 1 44.80 -16.04 1.15
C MET A 1 46.07 -15.98 0.33
N ALA A 2 46.44 -14.90 -0.38
CA ALA A 2 47.62 -14.83 -1.25
C ALA A 2 48.97 -15.16 -0.52
N ARG A 3 49.19 -14.72 0.72
CA ARG A 3 50.44 -15.02 1.48
C ARG A 3 50.53 -16.48 1.90
N PHE A 4 49.43 -17.13 2.21
CA PHE A 4 49.41 -18.55 2.53
C PHE A 4 49.69 -19.39 1.29
N ALA A 5 49.16 -19.03 0.13
CA ALA A 5 49.46 -19.74 -1.12
C ALA A 5 50.94 -19.80 -1.44
N VAL A 6 51.73 -18.75 -1.08
CA VAL A 6 53.19 -18.76 -1.26
C VAL A 6 53.88 -19.69 -0.26
N LEU A 7 53.36 -19.83 0.97
CA LEU A 7 53.95 -20.70 1.99
C LEU A 7 53.51 -22.15 1.89
N ARG A 8 52.41 -22.41 1.24
CA ARG A 8 51.76 -23.70 1.18
C ARG A 8 52.66 -24.84 0.65
N PRO A 9 53.43 -24.67 -0.43
CA PRO A 9 54.33 -25.73 -0.89
C PRO A 9 55.39 -26.11 0.17
N HIS A 10 55.84 -25.13 0.96
CA HIS A 10 56.78 -25.38 2.06
C HIS A 10 56.10 -26.10 3.23
N LEU A 11 54.88 -25.73 3.58
CA LEU A 11 54.15 -26.25 4.74
C LEU A 11 53.54 -27.63 4.50
N GLU A 12 53.00 -27.88 3.30
CA GLU A 12 52.26 -29.08 2.99
C GLU A 12 53.08 -30.10 2.13
N GLU A 13 53.98 -29.61 1.28
CA GLU A 13 54.70 -30.43 0.29
C GLU A 13 56.21 -30.54 0.59
N SER A 14 56.67 -30.10 1.74
CA SER A 14 58.11 -30.12 2.15
C SER A 14 59.06 -29.45 1.17
N VAL A 15 58.60 -28.57 0.30
CA VAL A 15 59.43 -27.80 -0.62
C VAL A 15 60.31 -26.83 0.17
N PRO A 16 61.64 -26.72 -0.11
CA PRO A 16 62.46 -25.73 0.56
C PRO A 16 61.93 -24.32 0.41
N LEU A 17 61.87 -23.53 1.50
CA LEU A 17 61.32 -22.17 1.52
C LEU A 17 61.95 -21.25 0.48
N THR A 18 63.28 -21.43 0.23
CA THR A 18 64.04 -20.69 -0.78
C THR A 18 63.48 -20.96 -2.21
N ARG A 19 63.06 -22.17 -2.48
CA ARG A 19 62.45 -22.53 -3.78
C ARG A 19 61.04 -21.99 -3.89
N ALA A 20 60.21 -22.16 -2.89
CA ALA A 20 58.85 -21.61 -2.85
C ALA A 20 58.86 -20.08 -2.99
N ALA A 21 59.79 -19.39 -2.34
CA ALA A 21 59.97 -17.94 -2.47
C ALA A 21 60.34 -17.51 -3.89
N ARG A 22 61.25 -18.25 -4.55
CA ARG A 22 61.70 -17.97 -5.90
C ARG A 22 60.59 -18.19 -6.92
N GLU A 23 59.88 -19.28 -6.80
CA GLU A 23 58.76 -19.62 -7.70
C GLU A 23 57.62 -18.62 -7.59
N ALA A 24 57.36 -18.10 -6.37
CA ALA A 24 56.35 -17.09 -6.14
C ALA A 24 56.82 -15.64 -6.42
N GLY A 25 58.08 -15.43 -6.82
CA GLY A 25 58.62 -14.08 -7.06
C GLY A 25 58.70 -13.20 -5.79
N VAL A 26 58.74 -13.80 -4.58
CA VAL A 26 58.74 -13.07 -3.31
C VAL A 26 60.11 -13.16 -2.66
N PRO A 27 60.69 -12.05 -2.15
CA PRO A 27 61.98 -12.06 -1.46
C PRO A 27 61.99 -13.06 -0.28
N LEU A 28 63.04 -13.87 -0.16
CA LEU A 28 63.17 -14.90 0.86
C LEU A 28 62.98 -14.36 2.29
N ARG A 29 63.51 -13.18 2.60
CA ARG A 29 63.32 -12.51 3.91
C ARG A 29 61.82 -12.19 4.19
N THR A 30 61.04 -11.95 3.15
CA THR A 30 59.57 -11.69 3.30
C THR A 30 58.85 -12.98 3.61
N THR A 31 59.18 -14.07 2.90
CA THR A 31 58.57 -15.39 3.13
C THR A 31 58.98 -15.96 4.49
N GLN A 32 60.21 -15.81 4.92
CA GLN A 32 60.68 -16.16 6.29
C GLN A 32 59.87 -15.40 7.37
N ARG A 33 59.64 -14.11 7.19
CA ARG A 33 58.82 -13.31 8.11
C ARG A 33 57.35 -13.76 8.11
N TRP A 34 56.80 -14.15 6.96
CA TRP A 34 55.46 -14.69 6.89
C TRP A 34 55.37 -16.07 7.57
N LEU A 35 56.36 -16.93 7.36
CA LEU A 35 56.41 -18.23 7.99
C LEU A 35 56.50 -18.11 9.52
N ALA A 36 57.37 -17.23 10.04
CA ALA A 36 57.47 -16.97 11.47
C ALA A 36 56.12 -16.47 12.08
N ARG A 37 55.39 -15.61 11.35
CA ARG A 37 54.07 -15.16 11.78
C ARG A 37 53.05 -16.29 11.73
N TYR A 38 53.12 -17.12 10.72
CA TYR A 38 52.23 -18.27 10.59
C TYR A 38 52.45 -19.28 11.74
N HIS A 39 53.69 -19.56 12.09
CA HIS A 39 54.00 -20.45 13.22
C HIS A 39 53.51 -19.89 14.56
N ARG A 40 53.53 -18.56 14.73
CA ARG A 40 53.10 -17.92 15.96
C ARG A 40 51.59 -17.78 16.08
N ASP A 41 50.93 -17.32 15.04
CA ASP A 41 49.54 -16.85 15.06
C ASP A 41 48.62 -17.60 14.05
N GLY A 42 49.13 -18.65 13.40
CA GLY A 42 48.39 -19.37 12.37
C GLY A 42 48.04 -18.51 11.13
N LEU A 43 46.96 -18.80 10.50
CA LEU A 43 46.46 -18.03 9.34
C LEU A 43 46.20 -16.56 9.68
N ALA A 44 45.84 -16.26 10.93
CA ALA A 44 45.57 -14.88 11.38
C ALA A 44 46.86 -14.03 11.32
N GLY A 45 48.07 -14.62 11.57
CA GLY A 45 49.34 -13.95 11.45
C GLY A 45 49.70 -13.53 10.03
N LEU A 46 49.08 -14.14 9.03
CA LEU A 46 49.26 -13.78 7.62
C LEU A 46 48.30 -12.69 7.15
N ALA A 47 47.32 -12.34 7.95
CA ALA A 47 46.42 -11.22 7.64
C ALA A 47 47.19 -9.90 7.52
N ARG A 48 46.75 -8.99 6.69
CA ARG A 48 47.31 -7.64 6.61
C ARG A 48 46.96 -6.91 7.91
N THR A 49 47.96 -6.67 8.77
CA THR A 49 47.73 -5.87 9.97
C THR A 49 47.39 -4.45 9.54
N VAL A 50 46.21 -3.99 9.92
CA VAL A 50 45.86 -2.59 9.80
C VAL A 50 46.73 -1.81 10.76
N ARG A 51 47.30 -0.70 10.32
CA ARG A 51 48.13 0.16 11.21
C ARG A 51 47.24 0.63 12.36
N SER A 52 47.78 0.65 13.56
CA SER A 52 47.07 1.07 14.77
C SER A 52 46.59 2.53 14.73
N ASP A 53 47.22 3.34 13.85
CA ASP A 53 46.85 4.73 13.60
C ASP A 53 45.95 4.93 12.36
N ALA A 54 45.56 3.85 11.70
CA ALA A 54 44.67 3.93 10.54
C ALA A 54 43.28 4.38 10.98
N GLY A 55 42.86 5.54 10.48
CA GLY A 55 41.60 6.18 10.85
C GLY A 55 41.69 7.09 12.09
N ALA A 56 42.81 7.13 12.79
CA ALA A 56 43.00 8.06 13.89
C ALA A 56 43.31 9.48 13.37
N HIS A 57 42.46 10.43 13.72
CA HIS A 57 42.69 11.84 13.43
C HIS A 57 43.43 12.50 14.60
N ARG A 58 44.39 13.38 14.29
CA ARG A 58 45.08 14.23 15.30
C ARG A 58 44.19 15.41 15.76
N ALA A 59 42.94 15.47 15.28
CA ALA A 59 41.98 16.47 15.67
C ALA A 59 41.36 16.13 17.04
N SER A 60 41.09 17.15 17.86
CA SER A 60 40.40 16.91 19.13
C SER A 60 38.97 16.38 18.92
N PRO A 61 38.42 15.63 19.88
CA PRO A 61 37.06 15.09 19.75
C PRO A 61 35.98 16.18 19.49
N GLU A 62 36.16 17.35 20.12
CA GLU A 62 35.24 18.48 19.94
C GLU A 62 35.29 19.05 18.52
N LEU A 63 36.49 19.06 17.92
CA LEU A 63 36.68 19.50 16.55
C LEU A 63 36.09 18.50 15.54
N VAL A 64 36.23 17.20 15.81
CA VAL A 64 35.60 16.14 15.01
C VAL A 64 34.08 16.27 15.08
N ALA A 65 33.51 16.37 16.28
CA ALA A 65 32.07 16.55 16.47
C ALA A 65 31.51 17.81 15.78
N LEU A 66 32.28 18.91 15.78
CA LEU A 66 31.90 20.12 15.04
C LEU A 66 31.86 19.87 13.52
N ILE A 67 32.86 19.19 12.97
CA ILE A 67 32.95 18.87 11.53
C ILE A 67 31.78 17.95 11.11
N GLU A 68 31.53 16.90 11.87
CA GLU A 68 30.45 15.95 11.64
C GLU A 68 29.10 16.64 11.73
N GLY A 69 28.85 17.45 12.78
CA GLY A 69 27.62 18.20 12.92
C GLY A 69 27.36 19.18 11.79
N LEU A 70 28.41 19.83 11.25
CA LEU A 70 28.28 20.71 10.08
C LEU A 70 28.04 19.90 8.79
N GLY A 71 28.60 18.69 8.69
CA GLY A 71 28.41 17.78 7.56
C GLY A 71 26.99 17.22 7.47
N LEU A 72 26.32 17.07 8.60
CA LEU A 72 24.95 16.55 8.73
C LEU A 72 23.87 17.65 8.74
N LYS A 73 24.25 18.93 8.62
CA LYS A 73 23.30 20.06 8.66
C LYS A 73 22.70 20.36 7.27
N ARG A 74 21.40 20.59 7.23
CA ARG A 74 20.71 21.14 6.04
C ARG A 74 20.81 22.67 5.97
N PRO A 75 20.95 23.27 4.78
CA PRO A 75 21.24 22.63 3.49
C PRO A 75 22.66 22.07 3.44
N ARG A 76 22.87 21.05 2.58
CA ARG A 76 24.19 20.40 2.44
C ARG A 76 25.27 21.40 2.05
N SER A 77 26.28 21.52 2.90
CA SER A 77 27.42 22.40 2.66
C SER A 77 28.59 21.65 2.01
N SER A 78 29.33 22.31 1.12
CA SER A 78 30.53 21.70 0.55
C SER A 78 31.63 21.55 1.61
N ALA A 79 32.50 20.54 1.47
CA ALA A 79 33.66 20.34 2.37
C ALA A 79 34.52 21.59 2.50
N ALA A 80 34.67 22.38 1.43
CA ALA A 80 35.39 23.64 1.46
C ALA A 80 34.68 24.72 2.31
N ALA A 81 33.36 24.79 2.25
CA ALA A 81 32.59 25.71 3.08
C ALA A 81 32.66 25.31 4.57
N ILE A 82 32.56 24.00 4.84
CA ILE A 82 32.70 23.46 6.20
C ILE A 82 34.11 23.75 6.72
N HIS A 83 35.17 23.53 5.94
CA HIS A 83 36.55 23.82 6.33
C HIS A 83 36.74 25.29 6.71
N ARG A 84 36.22 26.25 5.91
CA ARG A 84 36.29 27.67 6.24
C ARG A 84 35.63 27.98 7.58
N ARG A 85 34.41 27.48 7.77
CA ARG A 85 33.66 27.69 9.00
C ARG A 85 34.29 27.08 10.24
N VAL A 86 34.85 25.86 10.09
CA VAL A 86 35.58 25.17 11.15
C VAL A 86 36.86 25.94 11.53
N ARG A 87 37.58 26.50 10.54
CA ARG A 87 38.77 27.33 10.79
C ARG A 87 38.44 28.59 11.58
N ASP A 88 37.32 29.26 11.25
CA ASP A 88 36.89 30.46 11.95
C ASP A 88 36.50 30.15 13.42
N VAL A 89 35.78 29.04 13.65
CA VAL A 89 35.47 28.58 15.01
C VAL A 89 36.70 28.16 15.79
N ALA A 90 37.64 27.45 15.13
CA ALA A 90 38.90 27.06 15.76
C ALA A 90 39.71 28.28 16.20
N ALA A 91 39.80 29.32 15.36
CA ALA A 91 40.46 30.57 15.70
C ALA A 91 39.81 31.25 16.91
N ALA A 92 38.46 31.34 16.93
CA ALA A 92 37.71 31.93 18.03
C ALA A 92 37.86 31.18 19.37
N ARG A 93 38.10 29.85 19.32
CA ARG A 93 38.23 28.98 20.50
C ARG A 93 39.69 28.67 20.88
N GLY A 94 40.66 29.21 20.16
CA GLY A 94 42.07 28.89 20.37
C GLY A 94 42.47 27.45 20.02
N TRP A 95 41.69 26.78 19.18
CA TRP A 95 41.96 25.41 18.73
C TRP A 95 42.92 25.43 17.53
N ARG A 96 43.70 24.36 17.39
CA ARG A 96 44.50 24.19 16.19
C ARG A 96 43.61 23.92 14.98
N ALA A 97 43.63 24.81 14.01
CA ALA A 97 42.84 24.66 12.79
C ALA A 97 43.23 23.39 12.02
N PRO A 98 42.24 22.57 11.58
CA PRO A 98 42.51 21.38 10.78
C PRO A 98 42.88 21.75 9.35
N SER A 99 43.64 20.88 8.66
CA SER A 99 43.82 21.00 7.22
C SER A 99 42.53 20.65 6.46
N TYR A 100 42.38 21.12 5.21
CA TYR A 100 41.29 20.72 4.35
C TYR A 100 41.19 19.21 4.20
N GLY A 101 42.35 18.52 3.99
CA GLY A 101 42.40 17.07 3.89
C GLY A 101 41.87 16.35 5.14
N THR A 102 42.10 16.91 6.34
CA THR A 102 41.55 16.37 7.59
C THR A 102 40.04 16.50 7.63
N VAL A 103 39.47 17.67 7.27
CA VAL A 103 38.05 17.89 7.23
C VAL A 103 37.40 16.96 6.21
N HIS A 104 37.97 16.87 5.01
CA HIS A 104 37.45 15.98 3.96
C HIS A 104 37.48 14.51 4.39
N ALA A 105 38.57 14.06 5.04
CA ALA A 105 38.69 12.68 5.54
C ALA A 105 37.62 12.37 6.59
N ILE A 106 37.36 13.27 7.55
CA ILE A 106 36.32 13.10 8.57
C ILE A 106 34.93 13.01 7.91
N LEU A 107 34.61 13.93 6.99
CA LEU A 107 33.33 13.92 6.29
C LEU A 107 33.12 12.68 5.43
N SER A 108 34.23 12.13 4.85
CA SER A 108 34.18 10.90 4.04
C SER A 108 34.06 9.63 4.89
N CYS A 109 34.35 9.70 6.18
CA CYS A 109 34.17 8.59 7.12
C CYS A 109 32.80 8.56 7.76
N LEU A 110 31.93 9.59 7.52
CA LEU A 110 30.57 9.56 8.00
C LEU A 110 29.82 8.37 7.38
N ASP A 111 29.03 7.70 8.22
CA ASP A 111 28.16 6.62 7.75
C ASP A 111 27.20 7.14 6.68
N PRO A 112 27.22 6.60 5.47
CA PRO A 112 26.32 7.01 4.39
C PRO A 112 24.85 6.95 4.78
N ALA A 113 24.46 5.98 5.62
CA ALA A 113 23.09 5.84 6.10
C ALA A 113 22.70 7.01 7.00
N MET A 114 23.60 7.43 7.90
CA MET A 114 23.38 8.60 8.76
C MET A 114 23.33 9.90 7.95
N VAL A 115 24.17 10.02 6.92
CA VAL A 115 24.17 11.18 6.00
C VAL A 115 22.83 11.27 5.26
N THR A 116 22.35 10.16 4.70
CA THR A 116 21.05 10.11 4.02
C THR A 116 19.91 10.46 4.97
N LEU A 117 19.91 9.89 6.18
CA LEU A 117 18.87 10.21 7.18
C LEU A 117 18.86 11.71 7.53
N ALA A 118 20.05 12.28 7.76
CA ALA A 118 20.17 13.69 8.16
C ALA A 118 19.86 14.67 7.03
N LEU A 119 20.33 14.39 5.80
CA LEU A 119 20.22 15.32 4.66
C LEU A 119 19.00 15.09 3.80
N ASP A 120 18.60 13.83 3.54
CA ASP A 120 17.54 13.47 2.62
C ASP A 120 16.24 13.08 3.36
N GLY A 121 16.37 12.74 4.65
CA GLY A 121 15.25 12.47 5.54
C GLY A 121 14.90 10.99 5.69
N PRO A 122 13.90 10.67 6.55
CA PRO A 122 13.58 9.30 6.92
C PRO A 122 12.99 8.46 5.78
N VAL A 123 12.38 9.10 4.77
CA VAL A 123 11.85 8.40 3.60
C VAL A 123 13.01 7.88 2.76
N ALA A 124 13.94 8.75 2.35
CA ALA A 124 15.11 8.37 1.58
C ALA A 124 15.99 7.35 2.31
N TYR A 125 16.14 7.50 3.64
CA TYR A 125 16.86 6.52 4.47
C TYR A 125 16.23 5.13 4.38
N ARG A 126 14.90 5.05 4.53
CA ARG A 126 14.16 3.77 4.42
C ARG A 126 14.31 3.16 3.03
N ASP A 127 14.17 3.96 1.99
CA ASP A 127 14.26 3.50 0.61
C ASP A 127 15.64 2.93 0.25
N CYS A 128 16.71 3.47 0.87
CA CYS A 128 18.08 3.04 0.59
C CYS A 128 18.60 1.93 1.50
N TYR A 129 18.20 1.91 2.78
CA TYR A 129 18.84 1.10 3.82
C TYR A 129 17.91 0.14 4.56
N GLU A 130 16.59 0.31 4.48
CA GLU A 130 15.66 -0.69 5.02
C GLU A 130 15.56 -1.88 4.08
N LEU A 131 15.79 -3.08 4.63
CA LEU A 131 15.53 -4.33 3.92
C LEU A 131 14.02 -4.41 3.61
N ILE A 132 13.67 -4.21 2.35
CA ILE A 132 12.31 -4.46 1.88
C ILE A 132 12.13 -5.97 1.86
N HIS A 133 11.49 -6.53 2.88
CA HIS A 133 10.93 -7.86 2.81
C HIS A 133 9.80 -7.82 1.76
N ARG A 134 10.11 -8.22 0.53
CA ARG A 134 9.10 -8.46 -0.49
C ARG A 134 8.32 -9.70 -0.06
N HIS A 135 7.25 -9.47 0.67
CA HIS A 135 6.32 -10.55 0.99
C HIS A 135 5.72 -11.05 -0.31
N CYS A 136 5.95 -12.32 -0.65
CA CYS A 136 5.27 -13.01 -1.72
C CYS A 136 4.37 -14.05 -1.08
N ALA A 137 3.11 -14.09 -1.48
CA ALA A 137 2.19 -15.12 -1.04
C ALA A 137 2.71 -16.50 -1.47
N GLU A 138 2.55 -17.51 -0.62
CA GLU A 138 3.09 -18.84 -0.84
C GLU A 138 2.30 -19.64 -1.89
N ALA A 139 1.04 -19.31 -2.09
CA ALA A 139 0.14 -19.99 -3.01
C ALA A 139 -0.84 -19.03 -3.69
N PRO A 140 -1.43 -19.42 -4.84
CA PRO A 140 -2.53 -18.67 -5.44
C PRO A 140 -3.69 -18.48 -4.46
N ASN A 141 -4.35 -17.33 -4.51
CA ASN A 141 -5.44 -16.90 -3.63
C ASN A 141 -5.10 -16.79 -2.13
N ALA A 142 -3.86 -17.02 -1.70
CA ALA A 142 -3.46 -16.80 -0.31
C ALA A 142 -3.52 -15.30 0.06
N LEU A 143 -3.17 -14.42 -0.87
CA LEU A 143 -3.25 -12.97 -0.70
C LEU A 143 -3.65 -12.29 -2.01
N TRP A 144 -4.70 -11.49 -1.95
CA TRP A 144 -5.06 -10.57 -3.03
C TRP A 144 -4.76 -9.14 -2.65
N GLN A 145 -4.32 -8.35 -3.61
CA GLN A 145 -4.16 -6.90 -3.51
C GLN A 145 -5.25 -6.23 -4.32
N ALA A 146 -5.93 -5.24 -3.74
CA ALA A 146 -6.89 -4.43 -4.48
C ALA A 146 -6.58 -2.94 -4.31
N ASP A 147 -6.71 -2.20 -5.41
CA ASP A 147 -6.46 -0.76 -5.45
C ASP A 147 -7.27 -0.09 -6.56
N HIS A 148 -7.38 1.23 -6.50
CA HIS A 148 -8.06 2.07 -7.47
C HIS A 148 -7.09 2.97 -8.21
N THR A 149 -7.33 3.15 -9.50
CA THR A 149 -6.58 4.14 -10.30
C THR A 149 -7.51 4.93 -11.19
N LEU A 150 -7.25 6.22 -11.34
CA LEU A 150 -7.92 7.06 -12.32
C LEU A 150 -7.17 6.92 -13.66
N LEU A 151 -7.83 6.39 -14.67
CA LEU A 151 -7.18 6.13 -15.96
C LEU A 151 -6.89 7.43 -16.73
N ASP A 152 -5.74 7.49 -17.37
CA ASP A 152 -5.38 8.60 -18.26
C ASP A 152 -6.02 8.42 -19.65
N LEU A 153 -7.35 8.35 -19.65
CA LEU A 153 -8.20 8.15 -20.81
C LEU A 153 -9.52 8.90 -20.63
N LEU A 154 -10.13 9.37 -21.74
CA LEU A 154 -11.50 9.86 -21.74
C LEU A 154 -12.39 8.86 -22.48
N VAL A 155 -13.51 8.53 -21.85
CA VAL A 155 -14.61 7.78 -22.46
C VAL A 155 -15.85 8.66 -22.53
N LEU A 156 -16.81 8.31 -23.37
CA LEU A 156 -18.09 8.99 -23.44
C LEU A 156 -19.04 8.39 -22.40
N ASP A 157 -19.65 9.26 -21.60
CA ASP A 157 -20.74 8.88 -20.71
C ASP A 157 -22.05 8.65 -21.51
N GLU A 158 -23.11 8.26 -20.83
CA GLU A 158 -24.43 8.03 -21.44
C GLU A 158 -25.02 9.27 -22.14
N SER A 159 -24.60 10.47 -21.73
CA SER A 159 -24.98 11.73 -22.35
C SER A 159 -24.08 12.15 -23.53
N GLY A 160 -23.06 11.33 -23.85
CA GLY A 160 -22.06 11.61 -24.88
C GLY A 160 -20.98 12.61 -24.44
N LYS A 161 -20.86 12.93 -23.15
CA LYS A 161 -19.82 13.82 -22.62
C LYS A 161 -18.56 13.05 -22.26
N PRO A 162 -17.39 13.62 -22.54
CA PRO A 162 -16.11 13.01 -22.13
C PRO A 162 -15.94 13.00 -20.62
N ALA A 163 -15.64 11.83 -20.06
CA ALA A 163 -15.38 11.63 -18.64
C ALA A 163 -14.18 10.70 -18.43
N ARG A 164 -13.44 10.88 -17.33
CA ARG A 164 -12.34 9.99 -16.97
C ARG A 164 -12.85 8.82 -16.15
N PRO A 165 -12.61 7.57 -16.59
CA PRO A 165 -13.00 6.40 -15.83
C PRO A 165 -12.00 6.07 -14.74
N TRP A 166 -12.50 5.49 -13.65
CA TRP A 166 -11.73 4.80 -12.64
C TRP A 166 -11.67 3.31 -12.96
N LEU A 167 -10.61 2.68 -12.49
CA LEU A 167 -10.43 1.24 -12.52
C LEU A 167 -10.10 0.74 -11.12
N THR A 168 -10.91 -0.17 -10.61
CA THR A 168 -10.58 -0.99 -9.45
C THR A 168 -10.05 -2.32 -9.96
N THR A 169 -8.91 -2.77 -9.45
CA THR A 169 -8.33 -4.05 -9.84
C THR A 169 -8.01 -4.90 -8.63
N VAL A 170 -8.24 -6.21 -8.75
CA VAL A 170 -7.91 -7.23 -7.76
C VAL A 170 -6.85 -8.14 -8.37
N LEU A 171 -5.67 -8.16 -7.77
CA LEU A 171 -4.48 -8.89 -8.23
C LEU A 171 -4.12 -9.99 -7.24
N ASP A 172 -3.88 -11.19 -7.72
CA ASP A 172 -3.29 -12.27 -6.92
C ASP A 172 -1.80 -12.01 -6.68
N ASP A 173 -1.41 -11.97 -5.41
CA ASP A 173 -0.05 -11.62 -4.99
C ASP A 173 0.99 -12.68 -5.40
N HIS A 174 0.61 -13.95 -5.40
CA HIS A 174 1.48 -15.06 -5.77
C HIS A 174 1.78 -15.08 -7.28
N SER A 175 0.74 -15.19 -8.06
CA SER A 175 0.85 -15.39 -9.52
C SER A 175 1.01 -14.11 -10.33
N ARG A 176 0.66 -12.97 -9.78
CA ARG A 176 0.48 -11.68 -10.49
C ARG A 176 -0.73 -11.70 -11.44
N ALA A 177 -1.54 -12.73 -11.41
CA ALA A 177 -2.73 -12.79 -12.24
C ALA A 177 -3.79 -11.80 -11.75
N VAL A 178 -4.47 -11.16 -12.66
CA VAL A 178 -5.62 -10.32 -12.34
C VAL A 178 -6.80 -11.24 -12.04
N ALA A 179 -7.24 -11.26 -10.79
CA ALA A 179 -8.41 -12.02 -10.39
C ALA A 179 -9.69 -11.37 -10.89
N GLY A 180 -9.78 -10.04 -10.85
CA GLY A 180 -10.92 -9.30 -11.35
C GLY A 180 -10.67 -7.80 -11.40
N TYR A 181 -11.60 -7.08 -12.01
CA TYR A 181 -11.58 -5.64 -12.09
C TYR A 181 -13.00 -5.07 -12.25
N MET A 182 -13.12 -3.76 -12.11
CA MET A 182 -14.31 -2.98 -12.41
C MET A 182 -13.93 -1.60 -12.95
N ALA A 183 -14.34 -1.28 -14.17
CA ALA A 183 -14.23 0.07 -14.73
C ALA A 183 -15.53 0.83 -14.48
N PHE A 184 -15.45 2.10 -14.07
CA PHE A 184 -16.64 2.90 -13.73
C PHE A 184 -16.39 4.40 -13.89
N LEU A 185 -17.45 5.17 -14.00
CA LEU A 185 -17.43 6.63 -13.94
C LEU A 185 -17.85 7.10 -12.54
N GLY A 186 -17.40 8.30 -12.18
CA GLY A 186 -17.71 8.88 -10.87
C GLY A 186 -16.58 8.70 -9.87
N VAL A 187 -16.92 8.63 -8.58
CA VAL A 187 -15.95 8.52 -7.47
C VAL A 187 -15.89 7.07 -7.00
N PRO A 188 -14.71 6.53 -6.64
CA PRO A 188 -14.60 5.22 -6.02
C PRO A 188 -15.56 5.07 -4.83
N SER A 189 -16.14 3.90 -4.70
CA SER A 189 -17.08 3.59 -3.63
C SER A 189 -17.00 2.11 -3.25
N VAL A 190 -17.54 1.79 -2.07
CA VAL A 190 -17.61 0.41 -1.57
C VAL A 190 -18.26 -0.53 -2.60
N ILE A 191 -19.30 -0.06 -3.31
CA ILE A 191 -19.99 -0.88 -4.31
C ILE A 191 -19.07 -1.21 -5.50
N ASN A 192 -18.23 -0.27 -5.94
CA ASN A 192 -17.27 -0.54 -7.02
C ASN A 192 -16.24 -1.60 -6.60
N THR A 193 -15.76 -1.53 -5.35
CA THR A 193 -14.90 -2.57 -4.76
C THR A 193 -15.60 -3.92 -4.71
N CYS A 194 -16.85 -3.95 -4.25
CA CYS A 194 -17.64 -5.18 -4.17
C CYS A 194 -17.92 -5.78 -5.56
N LEU A 195 -18.15 -4.97 -6.58
CA LEU A 195 -18.30 -5.43 -7.96
C LEU A 195 -16.99 -5.98 -8.55
N ALA A 196 -15.86 -5.35 -8.25
CA ALA A 196 -14.55 -5.88 -8.62
C ALA A 196 -14.28 -7.22 -7.92
N LEU A 197 -14.61 -7.35 -6.62
CA LEU A 197 -14.51 -8.62 -5.87
C LEU A 197 -15.47 -9.67 -6.40
N ARG A 198 -16.70 -9.31 -6.77
CA ARG A 198 -17.65 -10.22 -7.43
C ARG A 198 -17.06 -10.81 -8.71
N HIS A 199 -16.50 -9.94 -9.55
CA HIS A 199 -15.81 -10.36 -10.77
C HIS A 199 -14.59 -11.20 -10.46
N ALA A 200 -13.83 -10.90 -9.40
CA ALA A 200 -12.66 -11.66 -9.00
C ALA A 200 -13.01 -13.05 -8.47
N ILE A 201 -14.02 -13.17 -7.61
CA ILE A 201 -14.38 -14.40 -6.92
C ILE A 201 -15.10 -15.37 -7.86
N TRP A 202 -16.04 -14.88 -8.70
CA TRP A 202 -16.81 -15.74 -9.54
C TRP A 202 -16.07 -16.17 -10.81
N ARG A 203 -16.44 -17.34 -11.34
CA ARG A 203 -15.87 -17.85 -12.60
C ARG A 203 -16.26 -16.92 -13.76
N LYS A 204 -15.30 -16.61 -14.61
CA LYS A 204 -15.55 -15.85 -15.85
C LYS A 204 -16.19 -16.73 -16.89
N ALA A 205 -16.99 -16.15 -17.76
CA ALA A 205 -17.53 -16.84 -18.91
C ALA A 205 -16.46 -17.22 -19.94
N ASP A 206 -15.36 -16.47 -19.97
CA ASP A 206 -14.20 -16.72 -20.83
C ASP A 206 -13.29 -17.80 -20.22
N PRO A 207 -13.16 -18.97 -20.87
CA PRO A 207 -12.27 -20.04 -20.39
C PRO A 207 -10.79 -19.67 -20.38
N SER A 208 -10.39 -18.67 -21.17
CA SER A 208 -9.01 -18.15 -21.18
C SER A 208 -8.65 -17.42 -19.89
N TRP A 209 -9.65 -17.03 -19.10
CA TRP A 209 -9.49 -16.36 -17.81
C TRP A 209 -10.02 -17.23 -16.65
N PRO A 210 -9.29 -18.29 -16.24
CA PRO A 210 -9.75 -19.20 -15.18
C PRO A 210 -9.55 -18.67 -13.76
N VAL A 211 -8.88 -17.54 -13.58
CA VAL A 211 -8.55 -16.98 -12.27
C VAL A 211 -9.83 -16.60 -11.52
N CYS A 212 -10.09 -17.28 -10.40
CA CYS A 212 -11.31 -17.09 -9.60
C CYS A 212 -11.09 -17.62 -8.17
N GLY A 213 -12.09 -17.50 -7.31
CA GLY A 213 -12.12 -18.08 -5.98
C GLY A 213 -12.10 -17.03 -4.87
N ILE A 214 -12.26 -17.49 -3.64
CA ILE A 214 -12.24 -16.65 -2.45
C ILE A 214 -10.80 -16.60 -1.94
N PRO A 215 -10.21 -15.41 -1.71
CA PRO A 215 -8.86 -15.31 -1.14
C PRO A 215 -8.86 -15.67 0.34
N ASP A 216 -7.69 -15.93 0.91
CA ASP A 216 -7.54 -16.02 2.37
C ASP A 216 -7.37 -14.64 2.99
N VAL A 217 -6.69 -13.75 2.28
CA VAL A 217 -6.44 -12.36 2.70
C VAL A 217 -6.68 -11.40 1.54
N LEU A 218 -7.41 -10.33 1.80
CA LEU A 218 -7.53 -9.18 0.91
C LEU A 218 -6.74 -8.00 1.51
N TYR A 219 -5.70 -7.55 0.82
CA TYR A 219 -4.87 -6.43 1.20
C TYR A 219 -5.30 -5.18 0.43
N VAL A 220 -5.68 -4.13 1.15
CA VAL A 220 -6.25 -2.91 0.59
C VAL A 220 -5.66 -1.66 1.25
N ASP A 221 -5.90 -0.49 0.65
CA ASP A 221 -5.55 0.79 1.26
C ASP A 221 -6.53 1.17 2.39
N HIS A 222 -6.12 2.17 3.20
CA HIS A 222 -6.97 2.84 4.19
C HIS A 222 -7.94 3.86 3.56
N GLY A 223 -8.25 3.74 2.27
CA GLY A 223 -9.27 4.57 1.63
C GLY A 223 -10.65 4.33 2.25
N SER A 224 -11.51 5.36 2.27
CA SER A 224 -12.89 5.26 2.76
C SER A 224 -13.71 4.17 2.07
N ASP A 225 -13.31 3.83 0.85
CA ASP A 225 -13.98 2.87 -0.04
C ASP A 225 -13.71 1.42 0.36
N PHE A 226 -12.61 1.18 1.04
CA PHE A 226 -12.24 -0.13 1.58
C PHE A 226 -12.56 -0.26 3.08
N THR A 227 -12.56 0.85 3.84
CA THR A 227 -12.85 0.85 5.28
C THR A 227 -14.35 0.94 5.54
N SER A 228 -15.10 -0.11 5.21
CA SER A 228 -16.54 -0.12 5.41
C SER A 228 -16.99 -1.33 6.20
N SER A 229 -17.97 -1.14 7.07
CA SER A 229 -18.63 -2.22 7.80
C SER A 229 -19.26 -3.26 6.87
N HIS A 230 -19.58 -2.88 5.64
CA HIS A 230 -20.12 -3.78 4.64
C HIS A 230 -19.05 -4.77 4.15
N LEU A 231 -17.84 -4.29 3.83
CA LEU A 231 -16.73 -5.16 3.41
C LEU A 231 -16.31 -6.11 4.53
N ASP A 232 -16.31 -5.64 5.80
CA ASP A 232 -16.03 -6.50 6.96
C ASP A 232 -17.08 -7.61 7.11
N GLN A 233 -18.36 -7.31 6.87
CA GLN A 233 -19.42 -8.31 6.90
C GLN A 233 -19.28 -9.34 5.77
N VAL A 234 -18.96 -8.88 4.56
CA VAL A 234 -18.65 -9.75 3.41
C VAL A 234 -17.48 -10.67 3.72
N ALA A 235 -16.39 -10.11 4.27
CA ALA A 235 -15.20 -10.86 4.64
C ALA A 235 -15.52 -11.94 5.67
N ALA A 236 -16.32 -11.62 6.69
CA ALA A 236 -16.76 -12.58 7.70
C ALA A 236 -17.64 -13.69 7.09
N ALA A 237 -18.57 -13.34 6.19
CA ALA A 237 -19.45 -14.31 5.56
C ALA A 237 -18.70 -15.26 4.61
N LEU A 238 -17.79 -14.74 3.78
CA LEU A 238 -16.98 -15.51 2.85
C LEU A 238 -15.73 -16.11 3.49
N ARG A 239 -15.46 -15.83 4.76
CA ARG A 239 -14.34 -16.35 5.56
C ARG A 239 -12.97 -16.01 4.97
N PHE A 240 -12.76 -14.74 4.62
CA PHE A 240 -11.45 -14.18 4.33
C PHE A 240 -11.15 -13.01 5.29
N ARG A 241 -9.89 -12.61 5.37
CA ARG A 241 -9.46 -11.48 6.22
C ARG A 241 -9.19 -10.26 5.36
N VAL A 242 -9.63 -9.09 5.82
CA VAL A 242 -9.21 -7.82 5.25
C VAL A 242 -8.02 -7.28 6.05
N VAL A 243 -6.96 -6.89 5.36
CA VAL A 243 -5.77 -6.29 5.94
C VAL A 243 -5.55 -4.95 5.28
N TYR A 244 -5.47 -3.91 6.10
CA TYR A 244 -5.27 -2.55 5.63
C TYR A 244 -3.77 -2.21 5.62
N SER A 245 -3.31 -1.53 4.57
CA SER A 245 -1.93 -1.03 4.50
C SER A 245 -1.66 -0.05 5.64
N ALA A 246 -0.46 -0.06 6.21
CA ALA A 246 -0.09 0.95 7.18
C ALA A 246 -0.01 2.34 6.51
N VAL A 247 -0.59 3.36 7.16
CA VAL A 247 -0.57 4.74 6.65
C VAL A 247 0.88 5.19 6.41
N GLY A 248 1.17 5.67 5.20
CA GLY A 248 2.52 6.11 4.81
C GLY A 248 3.54 5.00 4.51
N ARG A 249 3.10 3.75 4.34
CA ARG A 249 3.95 2.63 3.89
C ARG A 249 3.40 2.01 2.59
N PRO A 250 3.75 2.54 1.42
CA PRO A 250 3.26 2.04 0.12
C PRO A 250 3.88 0.69 -0.27
N GLN A 251 4.87 0.21 0.46
CA GLN A 251 5.72 -0.94 0.11
C GLN A 251 4.99 -2.27 -0.13
N GLY A 252 3.75 -2.43 0.34
CA GLY A 252 2.94 -3.63 0.11
C GLY A 252 2.18 -3.65 -1.21
N ARG A 253 2.03 -2.51 -1.92
CA ARG A 253 1.17 -2.37 -3.11
C ARG A 253 1.91 -2.25 -4.44
N GLY A 254 3.22 -2.28 -4.43
CA GLY A 254 4.03 -2.13 -5.65
C GLY A 254 3.70 -3.11 -6.78
N LYS A 255 2.99 -4.19 -6.49
CA LYS A 255 2.57 -5.19 -7.49
C LYS A 255 1.36 -4.73 -8.30
N VAL A 256 0.33 -4.23 -7.63
CA VAL A 256 -0.86 -3.68 -8.31
C VAL A 256 -0.54 -2.35 -8.98
N GLU A 257 0.33 -1.52 -8.38
CA GLU A 257 0.84 -0.29 -8.99
C GLU A 257 1.59 -0.57 -10.30
N ARG A 258 2.39 -1.65 -10.35
CA ARG A 258 3.08 -2.08 -11.57
C ARG A 258 2.11 -2.53 -12.64
N LEU A 259 1.02 -3.21 -12.29
CA LEU A 259 -0.04 -3.55 -13.24
C LEU A 259 -0.67 -2.27 -13.83
N PHE A 260 -0.97 -1.27 -13.00
CA PHE A 260 -1.46 0.02 -13.49
C PHE A 260 -0.46 0.70 -14.43
N GLY A 261 0.83 0.65 -14.10
CA GLY A 261 1.90 1.09 -15.00
C GLY A 261 1.87 0.38 -16.34
N THR A 262 1.68 -0.94 -16.36
CA THR A 262 1.56 -1.75 -17.59
C THR A 262 0.35 -1.33 -18.42
N LEU A 263 -0.83 -1.17 -17.79
CA LEU A 263 -2.03 -0.70 -18.48
C LEU A 263 -1.82 0.71 -19.09
N THR A 264 -1.23 1.60 -18.32
CA THR A 264 -0.97 2.99 -18.77
C THR A 264 0.03 3.07 -19.91
N THR A 265 1.02 2.19 -19.94
CA THR A 265 2.08 2.25 -20.97
C THR A 265 1.79 1.39 -22.20
N GLU A 266 1.01 0.33 -22.07
CA GLU A 266 0.81 -0.63 -23.16
C GLU A 266 -0.61 -0.61 -23.74
N LEU A 267 -1.65 -0.43 -22.91
CA LEU A 267 -3.03 -0.46 -23.38
C LEU A 267 -3.57 0.94 -23.71
N LEU A 268 -3.47 1.87 -22.74
CA LEU A 268 -4.12 3.17 -22.89
C LEU A 268 -3.65 3.97 -24.12
N PRO A 269 -2.35 3.96 -24.51
CA PRO A 269 -1.89 4.70 -25.69
C PRO A 269 -2.51 4.23 -27.01
N GLU A 270 -2.97 2.98 -27.07
CA GLU A 270 -3.59 2.43 -28.27
C GLU A 270 -5.09 2.76 -28.38
N LEU A 271 -5.67 3.31 -27.30
CA LEU A 271 -7.10 3.61 -27.24
C LEU A 271 -7.40 5.07 -27.59
N PRO A 272 -8.51 5.34 -28.34
CA PRO A 272 -8.95 6.70 -28.58
C PRO A 272 -9.37 7.39 -27.28
N GLY A 273 -8.96 8.66 -27.13
CA GLY A 273 -9.23 9.43 -25.91
C GLY A 273 -8.10 9.37 -24.86
N HIS A 274 -6.98 8.67 -25.16
CA HIS A 274 -5.80 8.65 -24.30
C HIS A 274 -5.26 10.06 -24.02
N LEU A 275 -4.90 10.32 -22.75
CA LEU A 275 -4.43 11.63 -22.29
C LEU A 275 -2.90 11.71 -22.29
N VAL A 276 -2.35 12.66 -23.00
CA VAL A 276 -0.94 13.01 -22.98
C VAL A 276 -0.80 14.42 -22.42
N GLY A 277 -0.12 14.55 -21.28
CA GLY A 277 -0.02 15.84 -20.60
C GLY A 277 -1.38 16.45 -20.22
N GLY A 278 -2.36 15.61 -19.86
CA GLY A 278 -3.71 16.03 -19.48
C GLY A 278 -4.64 16.43 -20.63
N ARG A 279 -4.21 16.25 -21.88
CA ARG A 279 -5.02 16.53 -23.08
C ARG A 279 -5.19 15.25 -23.91
N PRO A 280 -6.36 15.02 -24.50
CA PRO A 280 -6.58 13.85 -25.34
C PRO A 280 -5.73 13.93 -26.61
N ALA A 281 -4.93 12.88 -26.85
CA ALA A 281 -4.14 12.75 -28.06
C ALA A 281 -5.01 12.53 -29.30
N THR A 282 -6.14 11.85 -29.10
CA THR A 282 -7.17 11.62 -30.11
C THR A 282 -8.55 11.88 -29.50
N PRO A 283 -9.57 12.25 -30.29
CA PRO A 283 -10.92 12.44 -29.77
C PRO A 283 -11.43 11.19 -29.04
N PRO A 284 -12.06 11.32 -27.87
CA PRO A 284 -12.71 10.21 -27.18
C PRO A 284 -13.88 9.68 -28.01
N ARG A 285 -13.96 8.37 -28.13
CA ARG A 285 -15.02 7.69 -28.91
C ARG A 285 -15.57 6.45 -28.20
N LEU A 286 -14.81 5.92 -27.22
CA LEU A 286 -15.19 4.71 -26.51
C LEU A 286 -16.26 5.02 -25.48
N SER A 287 -17.25 4.15 -25.39
CA SER A 287 -18.13 4.01 -24.23
C SER A 287 -17.40 3.27 -23.10
N LEU A 288 -17.93 3.35 -21.87
CA LEU A 288 -17.40 2.60 -20.74
C LEU A 288 -17.41 1.08 -21.00
N ALA A 289 -18.44 0.55 -21.65
CA ALA A 289 -18.54 -0.87 -22.00
C ALA A 289 -17.49 -1.31 -23.03
N GLU A 290 -17.10 -0.45 -23.94
CA GLU A 290 -16.04 -0.74 -24.92
C GLU A 290 -14.67 -0.71 -24.26
N LEU A 291 -14.44 0.23 -23.34
CA LEU A 291 -13.24 0.26 -22.52
C LEU A 291 -13.15 -1.01 -21.65
N ASP A 292 -14.22 -1.42 -21.00
CA ASP A 292 -14.27 -2.63 -20.19
C ASP A 292 -13.86 -3.87 -21.00
N ARG A 293 -14.41 -4.03 -22.21
CA ARG A 293 -14.02 -5.10 -23.14
C ARG A 293 -12.55 -5.03 -23.55
N ALA A 294 -12.02 -3.83 -23.81
CA ALA A 294 -10.61 -3.65 -24.17
C ALA A 294 -9.68 -4.03 -23.03
N ILE A 295 -10.00 -3.64 -21.79
CA ILE A 295 -9.25 -4.03 -20.58
C ILE A 295 -9.29 -5.56 -20.41
N GLY A 296 -10.47 -6.18 -20.52
CA GLY A 296 -10.62 -7.63 -20.40
C GLY A 296 -9.81 -8.39 -21.44
N ALA A 297 -9.89 -7.96 -22.71
CA ALA A 297 -9.14 -8.55 -23.82
C ALA A 297 -7.61 -8.41 -23.61
N PHE A 298 -7.14 -7.27 -23.14
CA PHE A 298 -5.73 -7.04 -22.83
C PHE A 298 -5.26 -7.95 -21.69
N ILE A 299 -6.03 -8.04 -20.61
CA ILE A 299 -5.68 -8.87 -19.45
C ILE A 299 -5.60 -10.35 -19.87
N ALA A 300 -6.63 -10.88 -20.50
CA ALA A 300 -6.69 -12.28 -20.88
C ALA A 300 -5.73 -12.64 -22.03
N GLY A 301 -5.69 -11.80 -23.07
CA GLY A 301 -4.96 -12.09 -24.32
C GLY A 301 -3.50 -11.61 -24.35
N THR A 302 -3.10 -10.74 -23.42
CA THR A 302 -1.73 -10.19 -23.41
C THR A 302 -1.06 -10.35 -22.03
N TYR A 303 -1.64 -9.77 -21.00
CA TYR A 303 -1.00 -9.72 -19.68
C TYR A 303 -0.86 -11.09 -19.04
N HIS A 304 -1.91 -11.91 -19.04
CA HIS A 304 -1.92 -13.23 -18.38
C HIS A 304 -1.00 -14.27 -19.04
N ILE A 305 -0.75 -14.13 -20.33
CA ILE A 305 0.02 -15.12 -21.11
C ILE A 305 1.47 -14.70 -21.37
N ARG A 306 1.85 -13.48 -21.00
CA ARG A 306 3.22 -12.98 -21.14
C ARG A 306 4.04 -13.30 -19.88
N PRO A 307 5.30 -13.79 -20.03
CA PRO A 307 6.17 -13.99 -18.88
C PRO A 307 6.38 -12.69 -18.09
N HIS A 308 6.12 -12.75 -16.78
CA HIS A 308 6.30 -11.60 -15.89
C HIS A 308 7.79 -11.44 -15.55
N SER A 309 8.33 -10.22 -15.65
CA SER A 309 9.76 -9.93 -15.49
C SER A 309 10.36 -10.34 -14.13
N GLU A 310 9.56 -10.37 -13.08
CA GLU A 310 10.01 -10.72 -11.72
C GLU A 310 9.97 -12.22 -11.47
N THR A 311 8.96 -12.92 -11.99
CA THR A 311 8.75 -14.36 -11.74
C THR A 311 9.32 -15.25 -12.85
N GLY A 312 9.56 -14.69 -14.05
CA GLY A 312 9.98 -15.44 -15.23
C GLY A 312 8.90 -16.35 -15.82
N ARG A 313 7.70 -16.38 -15.23
CA ARG A 313 6.56 -17.23 -15.62
C ARG A 313 5.40 -16.36 -16.08
N THR A 314 4.47 -16.93 -16.83
CA THR A 314 3.22 -16.26 -17.11
C THR A 314 2.35 -16.20 -15.85
N PRO A 315 1.59 -15.13 -15.62
CA PRO A 315 0.66 -15.07 -14.49
C PRO A 315 -0.31 -16.24 -14.45
N LEU A 316 -0.75 -16.69 -15.62
CA LEU A 316 -1.69 -17.81 -15.74
C LEU A 316 -1.08 -19.16 -15.35
N ASP A 317 0.17 -19.43 -15.78
CA ASP A 317 0.88 -20.66 -15.41
C ASP A 317 1.20 -20.67 -13.90
N ALA A 318 1.61 -19.53 -13.35
CA ALA A 318 1.86 -19.40 -11.92
C ALA A 318 0.57 -19.61 -11.11
N TRP A 319 -0.59 -19.14 -11.60
CA TRP A 319 -1.88 -19.35 -10.94
C TRP A 319 -2.35 -20.82 -10.99
N ARG A 320 -2.04 -21.54 -12.06
CA ARG A 320 -2.39 -22.97 -12.22
C ARG A 320 -1.40 -23.91 -11.54
N GLU A 321 -0.36 -23.38 -10.92
CA GLU A 321 0.72 -24.19 -10.35
C GLU A 321 0.19 -25.21 -9.33
N HIS A 322 0.81 -26.37 -9.32
CA HIS A 322 0.50 -27.49 -8.41
C HIS A 322 -0.97 -27.98 -8.42
N GLY A 323 -1.72 -27.72 -9.49
CA GLY A 323 -3.12 -28.14 -9.58
C GLY A 323 -4.03 -27.42 -8.58
N PHE A 324 -3.75 -26.17 -8.32
CA PHE A 324 -4.53 -25.34 -7.39
C PHE A 324 -6.03 -25.37 -7.71
N LEU A 325 -6.84 -25.63 -6.69
CA LEU A 325 -8.29 -25.61 -6.76
C LEU A 325 -8.83 -24.45 -5.93
N PRO A 326 -9.46 -23.45 -6.58
CA PRO A 326 -9.97 -22.29 -5.86
C PRO A 326 -11.21 -22.63 -5.02
N ARG A 327 -11.31 -22.08 -3.83
CA ARG A 327 -12.51 -22.10 -3.01
C ARG A 327 -13.54 -21.15 -3.62
N LEU A 328 -14.75 -21.62 -3.88
CA LEU A 328 -15.84 -20.85 -4.48
C LEU A 328 -17.03 -20.74 -3.51
N PRO A 329 -17.85 -19.68 -3.63
CA PRO A 329 -19.14 -19.62 -2.97
C PRO A 329 -20.09 -20.66 -3.60
N GLU A 330 -21.16 -21.03 -2.87
CA GLU A 330 -22.11 -22.07 -3.31
C GLU A 330 -22.88 -21.66 -4.58
N SER A 331 -23.25 -20.38 -4.67
CA SER A 331 -23.96 -19.87 -5.85
C SER A 331 -23.59 -18.41 -6.15
N LEU A 332 -23.91 -17.95 -7.37
CA LEU A 332 -23.76 -16.55 -7.76
C LEU A 332 -24.73 -15.65 -7.00
N GLU A 333 -25.94 -16.13 -6.77
CA GLU A 333 -26.98 -15.43 -6.05
C GLU A 333 -26.56 -15.16 -4.59
N GLU A 334 -25.93 -16.12 -3.93
CA GLU A 334 -25.35 -15.94 -2.59
C GLU A 334 -24.27 -14.86 -2.62
N LEU A 335 -23.37 -14.93 -3.59
CA LEU A 335 -22.31 -13.95 -3.76
C LEU A 335 -22.89 -12.53 -4.00
N ASP A 336 -23.91 -12.41 -4.83
CA ASP A 336 -24.60 -11.14 -5.12
C ASP A 336 -25.30 -10.59 -3.87
N LEU A 337 -25.97 -11.44 -3.10
CA LEU A 337 -26.59 -11.05 -1.83
C LEU A 337 -25.57 -10.50 -0.82
N LEU A 338 -24.34 -11.01 -0.85
CA LEU A 338 -23.29 -10.56 0.06
C LEU A 338 -22.58 -9.29 -0.43
N LEU A 339 -22.21 -9.24 -1.70
CA LEU A 339 -21.35 -8.19 -2.26
C LEU A 339 -22.11 -6.99 -2.80
N VAL A 340 -23.20 -7.23 -3.49
CA VAL A 340 -23.92 -6.19 -4.22
C VAL A 340 -25.02 -5.56 -3.36
N MET A 341 -25.69 -6.37 -2.55
CA MET A 341 -26.77 -5.88 -1.73
C MET A 341 -26.32 -5.34 -0.39
N HIS A 342 -26.53 -4.06 -0.17
CA HIS A 342 -26.27 -3.40 1.10
C HIS A 342 -27.26 -3.86 2.17
N ALA A 343 -26.72 -4.22 3.34
CA ALA A 343 -27.51 -4.66 4.48
C ALA A 343 -27.80 -3.49 5.42
N GLN A 344 -29.08 -3.15 5.63
CA GLN A 344 -29.46 -2.12 6.60
C GLN A 344 -30.49 -2.63 7.60
N PRO A 345 -30.32 -2.40 8.91
CA PRO A 345 -31.30 -2.74 9.92
C PRO A 345 -32.49 -1.78 9.83
N ARG A 346 -33.69 -2.33 9.86
CA ARG A 346 -34.97 -1.60 9.93
C ARG A 346 -35.91 -2.30 10.89
N VAL A 347 -36.86 -1.56 11.45
CA VAL A 347 -37.92 -2.11 12.26
C VAL A 347 -39.15 -2.19 11.41
N VAL A 348 -39.79 -3.36 11.40
CA VAL A 348 -41.08 -3.57 10.72
C VAL A 348 -42.18 -2.82 11.47
N ARG A 349 -42.81 -1.85 10.83
CA ARG A 349 -43.95 -1.12 11.38
C ARG A 349 -45.25 -1.81 11.00
N ARG A 350 -46.40 -1.40 11.59
CA ARG A 350 -47.69 -1.94 11.27
C ARG A 350 -48.09 -1.75 9.81
N ASP A 351 -47.58 -0.72 9.17
CA ASP A 351 -47.81 -0.35 7.77
C ASP A 351 -46.68 -0.84 6.84
N GLY A 352 -45.74 -1.63 7.33
CA GLY A 352 -44.61 -2.16 6.56
C GLY A 352 -43.26 -1.57 6.94
N ILE A 353 -42.30 -1.67 6.04
CA ILE A 353 -40.95 -1.13 6.21
C ILE A 353 -40.81 0.17 5.38
N HIS A 354 -40.34 1.23 6.02
CA HIS A 354 -40.06 2.50 5.34
C HIS A 354 -38.55 2.56 5.04
N PHE A 355 -38.23 2.74 3.76
CA PHE A 355 -36.84 2.82 3.31
C PHE A 355 -36.75 3.71 2.04
N GLU A 356 -35.81 4.65 2.03
CA GLU A 356 -35.55 5.60 0.91
C GLU A 356 -36.83 6.29 0.38
N GLY A 357 -37.68 6.76 1.30
CA GLY A 357 -38.96 7.42 0.94
C GLY A 357 -40.06 6.49 0.43
N LEU A 358 -39.77 5.19 0.30
CA LEU A 358 -40.72 4.19 -0.17
C LEU A 358 -41.23 3.33 0.99
N ARG A 359 -42.44 2.77 0.80
CA ARG A 359 -43.08 1.85 1.75
C ARG A 359 -43.17 0.45 1.16
N TYR A 360 -42.57 -0.50 1.81
CA TYR A 360 -42.55 -1.91 1.42
C TYR A 360 -43.53 -2.69 2.29
N THR A 361 -44.50 -3.35 1.66
CA THR A 361 -45.52 -4.17 2.32
C THR A 361 -45.50 -5.58 1.74
N SER A 362 -45.57 -6.57 2.61
CA SER A 362 -45.72 -7.97 2.24
C SER A 362 -46.50 -8.69 3.33
N PRO A 363 -47.34 -9.67 3.00
CA PRO A 363 -48.00 -10.53 3.99
C PRO A 363 -47.01 -11.22 4.95
N THR A 364 -45.81 -11.54 4.47
CA THR A 364 -44.74 -12.15 5.28
C THR A 364 -44.21 -11.23 6.38
N LEU A 365 -44.35 -9.90 6.24
CA LEU A 365 -43.96 -8.93 7.25
C LEU A 365 -44.87 -8.91 8.47
N ALA A 366 -46.07 -9.46 8.37
CA ALA A 366 -47.04 -9.46 9.47
C ALA A 366 -46.53 -10.20 10.71
N GLY A 367 -45.73 -11.25 10.51
CA GLY A 367 -45.08 -11.99 11.62
C GLY A 367 -43.93 -11.26 12.32
N TYR A 368 -43.40 -10.18 11.71
CA TYR A 368 -42.23 -9.45 12.20
C TYR A 368 -42.56 -8.04 12.68
N VAL A 369 -43.81 -7.68 12.86
CA VAL A 369 -44.22 -6.34 13.28
C VAL A 369 -43.57 -5.98 14.64
N ARG A 370 -42.86 -4.86 14.70
CA ARG A 370 -42.03 -4.36 15.81
C ARG A 370 -40.70 -5.08 15.99
N GLU A 371 -40.35 -6.04 15.14
CA GLU A 371 -39.05 -6.69 15.20
C GLU A 371 -38.03 -5.97 14.30
N PRO A 372 -36.73 -5.99 14.71
CA PRO A 372 -35.66 -5.52 13.86
C PRO A 372 -35.34 -6.58 12.79
N VAL A 373 -35.45 -6.19 11.55
CA VAL A 373 -35.08 -7.00 10.37
C VAL A 373 -33.92 -6.35 9.63
N THR A 374 -33.14 -7.14 8.94
CA THR A 374 -32.13 -6.62 8.02
C THR A 374 -32.68 -6.65 6.61
N ILE A 375 -32.83 -5.49 6.00
CA ILE A 375 -33.17 -5.38 4.57
C ILE A 375 -31.87 -5.40 3.76
N ARG A 376 -31.91 -6.07 2.62
CA ARG A 376 -30.81 -6.03 1.64
C ARG A 376 -31.36 -5.41 0.35
N TYR A 377 -30.61 -4.49 -0.23
CA TYR A 377 -31.00 -3.77 -1.44
C TYR A 377 -29.77 -3.48 -2.30
N ASP A 378 -29.98 -3.44 -3.62
CA ASP A 378 -28.96 -2.96 -4.56
C ASP A 378 -29.11 -1.45 -4.71
N PRO A 379 -28.09 -0.65 -4.33
CA PRO A 379 -28.15 0.81 -4.46
C PRO A 379 -28.35 1.29 -5.91
N ARG A 380 -27.95 0.50 -6.89
CA ARG A 380 -28.06 0.85 -8.31
C ARG A 380 -29.50 0.74 -8.82
N ASP A 381 -30.25 -0.24 -8.33
CA ASP A 381 -31.65 -0.43 -8.72
C ASP A 381 -32.58 0.67 -8.20
N LEU A 382 -32.18 1.36 -7.13
CA LEU A 382 -32.94 2.53 -6.64
C LEU A 382 -32.79 3.74 -7.58
N SER A 383 -31.73 3.80 -8.38
CA SER A 383 -31.41 4.94 -9.24
C SER A 383 -31.92 4.80 -10.68
N GLU A 384 -32.10 3.57 -11.18
CA GLU A 384 -32.29 3.34 -12.61
C GLU A 384 -33.72 2.99 -13.05
N SER A 385 -34.57 2.38 -12.22
CA SER A 385 -35.76 1.76 -12.76
C SER A 385 -37.13 2.33 -12.32
N GLY A 386 -37.18 3.20 -11.35
CA GLY A 386 -38.47 3.68 -10.82
C GLY A 386 -39.40 2.57 -10.29
N VAL A 387 -38.95 1.30 -10.38
CA VAL A 387 -39.61 0.12 -9.80
C VAL A 387 -38.72 -0.32 -8.61
N PRO A 388 -39.24 -0.24 -7.39
CA PRO A 388 -38.46 -0.62 -6.23
C PRO A 388 -38.07 -2.10 -6.32
N PRO A 389 -36.78 -2.42 -6.12
CA PRO A 389 -36.33 -3.80 -6.01
C PRO A 389 -37.08 -4.46 -4.85
N ARG A 390 -37.45 -5.71 -4.99
CA ARG A 390 -38.01 -6.46 -3.86
C ARG A 390 -36.93 -6.64 -2.80
N PRO A 391 -37.05 -6.00 -1.62
CA PRO A 391 -36.03 -6.20 -0.59
C PRO A 391 -36.05 -7.67 -0.14
N VAL A 392 -34.89 -8.29 -0.13
CA VAL A 392 -34.75 -9.63 0.43
C VAL A 392 -34.70 -9.47 1.94
N LEU A 393 -35.69 -10.00 2.63
CA LEU A 393 -35.75 -10.04 4.08
C LEU A 393 -34.94 -11.23 4.58
N VAL A 394 -33.86 -10.95 5.31
CA VAL A 394 -33.12 -11.97 6.05
C VAL A 394 -33.47 -11.80 7.52
N PRO A 395 -34.13 -12.77 8.15
CA PRO A 395 -34.33 -12.76 9.60
C PRO A 395 -32.98 -12.61 10.29
N ARG A 396 -32.90 -11.77 11.32
CA ARG A 396 -31.70 -11.64 12.11
C ARG A 396 -31.50 -12.97 12.86
N GLY A 397 -30.62 -13.83 12.33
CA GLY A 397 -30.31 -15.11 12.92
C GLY A 397 -29.95 -14.93 14.41
N GLU A 398 -30.50 -15.79 15.24
CA GLU A 398 -30.18 -15.90 16.65
C GLU A 398 -28.67 -15.97 16.82
N ARG A 399 -28.11 -15.02 17.59
CA ARG A 399 -26.73 -15.13 18.09
C ARG A 399 -26.65 -16.42 18.87
N GLY A 400 -25.82 -17.33 18.40
CA GLY A 400 -25.64 -18.67 18.92
C GLY A 400 -25.77 -18.76 20.46
N ALA A 401 -26.83 -19.40 20.88
CA ALA A 401 -26.96 -19.87 22.22
C ALA A 401 -25.84 -20.87 22.49
N ARG A 402 -24.92 -20.48 23.38
CA ARG A 402 -23.96 -21.41 24.00
C ARG A 402 -24.75 -22.57 24.57
N ARG A 403 -24.61 -23.74 24.01
CA ARG A 403 -25.02 -24.98 24.64
C ARG A 403 -24.25 -25.10 25.96
N ARG A 404 -24.94 -24.87 27.07
CA ARG A 404 -24.61 -25.48 28.35
C ARG A 404 -25.50 -26.68 28.45
N GLY A 405 -24.90 -27.84 28.46
CA GLY A 405 -25.57 -29.08 28.87
C GLY A 405 -25.84 -29.07 30.35
N GLY A 406 -26.85 -29.80 30.75
CA GLY A 406 -27.15 -30.07 32.18
C GLY A 406 -28.62 -30.40 32.36
N ASP A 407 -28.83 -31.61 32.63
CA ASP A 407 -30.03 -32.41 32.86
C ASP A 407 -31.05 -31.88 33.87
N ALA A 408 -32.22 -32.48 33.73
CA ALA A 408 -33.17 -32.97 34.76
C ALA A 408 -34.40 -32.16 35.11
N GLU A 409 -35.49 -32.77 34.71
CA GLU A 409 -36.74 -33.08 35.47
C GLU A 409 -37.41 -32.03 36.35
N GLY A 410 -38.69 -31.88 36.15
CA GLY A 410 -39.64 -31.90 37.24
C GLY A 410 -40.64 -30.75 37.39
N HIS A 411 -41.85 -31.01 36.98
CA HIS A 411 -43.15 -30.71 37.61
C HIS A 411 -43.71 -29.29 37.81
N ARG A 412 -44.84 -29.13 37.14
CA ARG A 412 -46.15 -28.59 37.60
C ARG A 412 -46.28 -27.13 38.09
N GLY A 413 -47.13 -26.42 37.40
CA GLY A 413 -48.33 -25.79 37.97
C GLY A 413 -48.20 -24.38 38.51
N GLY A 414 -49.05 -23.49 38.02
CA GLY A 414 -49.38 -22.28 38.73
C GLY A 414 -49.68 -21.06 37.84
N THR A 415 -50.92 -20.79 37.72
CA THR A 415 -51.69 -19.73 37.06
C THR A 415 -51.32 -18.30 37.58
N PRO A 416 -51.82 -17.24 36.95
CA PRO A 416 -51.15 -15.95 36.82
C PRO A 416 -51.47 -14.94 37.90
N CYS A 417 -50.62 -13.96 38.07
CA CYS A 417 -51.02 -12.79 38.85
C CYS A 417 -50.57 -11.49 38.16
N ALA A 418 -51.50 -10.58 38.08
CA ALA A 418 -51.47 -9.28 37.48
C ALA A 418 -50.66 -8.24 38.30
N PRO A 419 -50.41 -7.02 37.76
CA PRO A 419 -49.43 -6.08 38.24
C PRO A 419 -49.93 -5.15 39.38
N PRO A 420 -49.07 -4.37 40.03
CA PRO A 420 -49.51 -3.13 40.65
C PRO A 420 -49.00 -1.88 39.99
N ARG A 421 -49.94 -0.94 39.88
CA ARG A 421 -49.77 0.49 39.60
C ARG A 421 -49.17 1.23 40.80
N SER A 422 -48.54 2.35 40.49
CA SER A 422 -48.66 3.67 41.10
C SER A 422 -47.32 4.40 41.07
N ALA A 423 -47.17 5.50 40.44
CA ALA A 423 -47.63 6.89 40.69
C ALA A 423 -46.72 7.59 41.75
N HIS A 424 -46.13 8.64 41.31
CA HIS A 424 -46.02 10.00 41.82
C HIS A 424 -44.75 10.66 41.34
N ARG A 425 -44.84 11.71 40.55
CA ARG A 425 -45.13 13.13 40.75
C ARG A 425 -43.99 13.96 41.37
N HIS A 426 -43.70 15.06 40.64
CA HIS A 426 -43.13 16.35 41.09
C HIS A 426 -41.61 16.40 41.19
N GLN A 427 -40.91 17.45 40.81
CA GLN A 427 -41.22 18.88 40.62
C GLN A 427 -40.09 19.61 39.84
N ARG A 428 -40.52 20.53 39.11
CA ARG A 428 -39.87 21.79 38.63
C ARG A 428 -38.81 22.37 39.57
N ALA A 429 -37.75 22.91 38.96
CA ALA A 429 -37.27 24.26 39.34
C ALA A 429 -36.54 24.91 38.19
N ARG A 430 -37.09 26.02 37.82
CA ARG A 430 -36.52 27.14 37.02
C ARG A 430 -35.44 27.84 37.84
N ARG A 431 -34.45 28.45 37.15
CA ARG A 431 -33.97 29.85 37.24
C ARG A 431 -32.85 29.96 36.21
N GLN A 432 -32.98 30.78 35.18
CA GLN A 432 -32.90 32.24 35.06
C GLN A 432 -31.55 32.80 35.52
N GLY A 433 -30.97 33.47 34.59
CA GLY A 433 -30.24 34.69 34.79
C GLY A 433 -28.91 34.69 34.09
N GLY A 434 -28.78 35.37 33.08
CA GLY A 434 -28.40 36.73 32.81
C GLY A 434 -26.91 36.70 32.43
N GLY A 435 -26.37 37.29 31.46
CA GLY A 435 -26.69 38.47 30.73
C GLY A 435 -25.38 39.12 30.29
N LEU A 436 -25.42 39.77 29.18
CA LEU A 436 -24.56 40.90 28.76
C LEU A 436 -23.13 40.52 28.29
N SER A 437 -22.66 40.88 27.16
CA SER A 437 -22.82 41.92 26.15
C SER A 437 -21.44 42.31 25.62
N THR A 438 -21.46 42.67 24.36
CA THR A 438 -20.62 43.66 23.67
C THR A 438 -19.19 43.22 23.34
N GLY A 439 -18.71 43.36 22.16
CA GLY A 439 -18.79 44.31 21.09
C GLY A 439 -17.73 43.91 20.06
N SER A 440 -18.09 43.92 18.84
CA SER A 440 -17.89 44.99 17.88
C SER A 440 -16.52 45.06 17.21
N ARG A 441 -16.61 44.90 15.92
CA ARG A 441 -16.00 45.70 14.85
C ARG A 441 -14.70 45.29 14.18
N ARG A 442 -14.90 45.12 12.89
CA ARG A 442 -14.30 45.71 11.67
C ARG A 442 -13.09 44.97 11.08
N SER A 443 -13.26 44.34 9.89
CA SER A 443 -13.20 44.89 8.52
C SER A 443 -11.87 45.52 8.12
N ARG A 444 -11.24 44.96 7.14
CA ARG A 444 -10.58 45.58 5.96
C ARG A 444 -9.87 44.48 5.16
N ALA A 445 -10.28 44.10 3.97
CA ALA A 445 -10.14 44.76 2.67
C ALA A 445 -8.70 44.75 2.15
N ALA A 446 -8.58 44.12 0.98
CA ALA A 446 -7.44 44.02 0.07
C ALA A 446 -6.90 45.40 -0.35
N PRO A 447 -5.75 45.47 -1.01
CA PRO A 447 -5.83 45.80 -2.42
C PRO A 447 -4.97 44.95 -3.36
N GLN A 448 -5.47 44.85 -4.60
CA GLN A 448 -4.76 44.62 -5.85
C GLN A 448 -3.80 45.79 -6.13
N GLU A 449 -2.71 45.51 -6.78
CA GLU A 449 -2.13 46.42 -7.78
C GLU A 449 -1.37 45.68 -8.86
N ASP A 450 -1.69 46.09 -10.04
CA ASP A 450 -1.26 45.89 -11.38
C ASP A 450 0.20 46.32 -11.65
N GLY A 451 0.67 45.89 -12.85
CA GLY A 451 1.76 46.55 -13.55
C GLY A 451 2.68 45.54 -14.26
N ALA A 452 2.39 45.06 -15.42
CA ALA A 452 2.67 45.57 -16.77
C ALA A 452 4.16 45.49 -17.22
N ALA A 453 4.36 44.64 -18.23
CA ALA A 453 5.11 44.83 -19.48
C ALA A 453 6.64 45.00 -19.47
N THR A 454 7.41 44.21 -20.17
CA THR A 454 7.94 44.51 -21.51
C THR A 454 9.04 43.53 -21.91
N SER A 455 8.84 42.88 -23.03
CA SER A 455 9.70 42.64 -24.19
C SER A 455 11.19 42.31 -24.03
N ALA A 456 11.64 41.22 -24.61
CA ALA A 456 12.48 41.16 -25.81
C ALA A 456 13.01 39.75 -26.05
N ARG A 457 12.72 39.19 -27.18
CA ARG A 457 13.59 38.25 -27.96
C ARG A 457 14.62 39.09 -28.72
N PRO A 458 15.68 38.54 -29.36
CA PRO A 458 15.74 37.25 -30.00
C PRO A 458 17.14 36.57 -30.03
N ASP A 459 17.17 35.38 -30.61
CA ASP A 459 18.03 34.85 -31.67
C ASP A 459 19.17 33.86 -31.37
N GLN A 460 19.05 32.74 -32.11
CA GLN A 460 20.10 31.97 -32.86
C GLN A 460 21.08 31.14 -32.01
N ALA A 461 21.44 29.93 -32.25
CA ALA A 461 21.47 29.04 -33.39
C ALA A 461 21.85 27.63 -32.93
N ALA A 462 21.38 26.62 -33.61
CA ALA A 462 21.98 25.27 -33.69
C ALA A 462 23.19 25.32 -34.65
N PRO A 463 23.95 24.24 -34.95
CA PRO A 463 23.90 22.87 -34.53
C PRO A 463 25.30 22.27 -34.20
N LEU A 464 25.34 21.16 -33.49
CA LEU A 464 26.08 19.93 -33.90
C LEU A 464 25.66 18.80 -32.98
#